data_6059bee950d89f91f9c34c1921d25fb6
#
_entry.id   6059bee950d89f91f9c34c1921d25fb6
#
_cell.length_a   1.000
_cell.length_b   1.000
_cell.length_c   1.000
_cell.angle_alpha   90.00
_cell.angle_beta   90.00
_cell.angle_gamma   90.00
#
_symmetry.space_group_name_H-M   'P 1'
#
loop_
_entity.id
_entity.type
_entity.pdbx_description
1 polymer ?
#
loop_
_entity_poly.entity_id
_entity_poly.type
_entity_poly.pdbx_seq_one_letter_code
_entity_poly.pdbx_strand_id
1 'polypeptide(L)'
;MPKAMSNASAIDHVSVDGDYEVTIHLSSPCPAFLYILNDTSMKILSEKAVTEAGDTYGEAPIGTGPFMFKEWVPNDHWTLVRFDDYFDGPATATSITTRIIPEGSARTIALETGEIDVILAVDPVDAVNIENCKDLVLESWPAPSVEFMAMNTTKKGLDDVRVRQAINYATNRQEFVDTIVEGRGEVATSVVAKTVPGWNEDVKPYPQDLEKAKELLAEAGYENGLDLKMYVSGEVRSRAAQVVQAQLAQVGINVDINVYEWGAFQDAINAGEHDLLILGWVNTTCDPAYSVTQLFHSRNCGMSGNRAYLKDDKVDEMIDAAAVETNQEKRLQIYKDLQVRLNELCPWVPLYYKYSMVGRRSDLKGFKFNKNTSFHYLGDCYYEK
;
A
#
# COMPACT_ATOMS: atom_id res chain seq x y z
N MET A 1 -4.41 19.75 0.51
CA MET A 1 -5.24 18.54 0.53
C MET A 1 -6.60 18.84 1.11
N PRO A 2 -7.70 18.27 0.61
CA PRO A 2 -9.00 18.43 1.26
C PRO A 2 -8.93 17.87 2.69
N LYS A 3 -9.47 18.61 3.67
CA LYS A 3 -9.47 18.21 5.10
C LYS A 3 -9.96 16.78 5.38
N ALA A 4 -10.85 16.25 4.54
CA ALA A 4 -11.44 14.92 4.69
C ALA A 4 -10.46 13.74 4.43
N MET A 5 -9.31 13.97 3.82
CA MET A 5 -8.29 12.94 3.53
C MET A 5 -7.00 13.15 4.32
N SER A 6 -6.92 14.16 5.17
CA SER A 6 -5.74 14.42 5.97
C SER A 6 -5.80 13.56 7.23
N ASN A 7 -4.68 12.91 7.58
CA ASN A 7 -4.53 12.24 8.88
C ASN A 7 -4.78 13.19 10.06
N ALA A 8 -4.69 14.50 9.84
CA ALA A 8 -4.99 15.55 10.81
C ALA A 8 -6.50 15.87 10.95
N SER A 9 -7.39 15.24 10.19
CA SER A 9 -8.85 15.57 10.20
C SER A 9 -9.53 15.36 11.55
N ALA A 10 -8.97 14.49 12.40
CA ALA A 10 -9.46 14.25 13.76
C ALA A 10 -9.09 15.38 14.74
N ILE A 11 -8.12 16.23 14.40
CA ILE A 11 -7.66 17.33 15.27
C ILE A 11 -8.62 18.51 15.13
N ASP A 12 -9.20 18.94 16.25
CA ASP A 12 -9.97 20.19 16.34
C ASP A 12 -9.02 21.38 16.45
N HIS A 13 -8.22 21.40 17.53
CA HIS A 13 -7.19 22.41 17.77
C HIS A 13 -6.08 21.86 18.66
N VAL A 14 -4.99 22.64 18.80
CA VAL A 14 -3.88 22.36 19.71
C VAL A 14 -3.73 23.54 20.66
N SER A 15 -3.65 23.29 21.97
CA SER A 15 -3.28 24.28 22.99
C SER A 15 -1.83 24.08 23.43
N VAL A 16 -1.15 25.19 23.74
CA VAL A 16 0.18 25.19 24.34
C VAL A 16 0.01 25.42 25.84
N ASP A 17 0.34 24.43 26.64
CA ASP A 17 0.06 24.42 28.09
C ASP A 17 1.34 24.73 28.90
N GLY A 18 2.52 24.74 28.24
CA GLY A 18 3.80 25.06 28.84
C GLY A 18 4.94 25.02 27.80
N ASP A 19 6.16 25.26 28.23
CA ASP A 19 7.35 25.27 27.35
C ASP A 19 7.61 23.91 26.69
N TYR A 20 7.13 22.83 27.29
CA TYR A 20 7.33 21.44 26.84
C TYR A 20 6.05 20.62 26.85
N GLU A 21 4.88 21.28 26.91
CA GLU A 21 3.58 20.61 27.03
C GLU A 21 2.58 21.19 26.02
N VAL A 22 1.94 20.31 25.27
CA VAL A 22 0.85 20.65 24.35
C VAL A 22 -0.28 19.66 24.54
N THR A 23 -1.52 20.15 24.41
CA THR A 23 -2.71 19.32 24.37
C THR A 23 -3.31 19.34 22.98
N ILE A 24 -3.48 18.15 22.38
CA ILE A 24 -4.17 18.00 21.10
C ILE A 24 -5.63 17.66 21.39
N HIS A 25 -6.52 18.55 21.01
CA HIS A 25 -7.98 18.37 21.17
C HIS A 25 -8.54 17.72 19.91
N LEU A 26 -9.29 16.63 20.08
CA LEU A 26 -9.92 15.90 18.99
C LEU A 26 -11.39 16.31 18.86
N SER A 27 -11.88 16.42 17.62
CA SER A 27 -13.29 16.73 17.33
C SER A 27 -14.25 15.61 17.74
N SER A 28 -13.75 14.38 17.82
CA SER A 28 -14.47 13.18 18.27
C SER A 28 -13.48 12.12 18.78
N PRO A 29 -13.93 11.10 19.54
CA PRO A 29 -13.05 9.97 19.88
C PRO A 29 -12.40 9.38 18.64
N CYS A 30 -11.08 9.18 18.67
CA CYS A 30 -10.31 8.61 17.56
C CYS A 30 -9.32 7.56 18.09
N PRO A 31 -9.73 6.30 18.25
CA PRO A 31 -8.88 5.23 18.77
C PRO A 31 -7.61 4.98 17.96
N ALA A 32 -7.64 5.32 16.67
CA ALA A 32 -6.48 5.22 15.76
C ALA A 32 -5.50 6.40 15.91
N PHE A 33 -5.76 7.40 16.74
CA PHE A 33 -5.02 8.67 16.72
C PHE A 33 -3.52 8.52 16.95
N LEU A 34 -3.09 7.68 17.90
CA LEU A 34 -1.67 7.43 18.15
C LEU A 34 -0.97 6.75 16.96
N TYR A 35 -1.67 5.88 16.26
CA TYR A 35 -1.17 5.27 15.01
C TYR A 35 -1.06 6.31 13.90
N ILE A 36 -2.02 7.23 13.80
CA ILE A 36 -2.01 8.34 12.85
C ILE A 36 -0.80 9.26 13.10
N LEU A 37 -0.50 9.59 14.36
CA LEU A 37 0.67 10.41 14.71
C LEU A 37 2.00 9.77 14.30
N ASN A 38 2.05 8.45 14.15
CA ASN A 38 3.25 7.75 13.68
C ASN A 38 3.41 7.80 12.15
N ASP A 39 2.40 8.22 11.41
CA ASP A 39 2.48 8.37 9.95
C ASP A 39 3.51 9.45 9.55
N THR A 40 4.12 9.26 8.39
CA THR A 40 5.14 10.19 7.87
C THR A 40 4.60 11.59 7.61
N SER A 41 3.31 11.73 7.33
CA SER A 41 2.65 13.02 7.11
C SER A 41 2.41 13.84 8.39
N MET A 42 2.62 13.22 9.58
CA MET A 42 2.39 13.83 10.89
C MET A 42 3.70 14.23 11.60
N LYS A 43 4.81 14.32 10.87
CA LYS A 43 6.10 14.73 11.45
C LYS A 43 6.06 16.21 11.86
N ILE A 44 6.70 16.51 13.01
CA ILE A 44 6.83 17.87 13.52
C ILE A 44 7.91 18.59 12.73
N LEU A 45 7.57 19.73 12.15
CA LEU A 45 8.42 20.53 11.29
C LEU A 45 8.81 21.85 11.99
N SER A 46 9.89 22.49 11.51
CA SER A 46 10.26 23.83 11.96
C SER A 46 9.28 24.85 11.36
N GLU A 47 8.48 25.54 12.20
CA GLU A 47 7.58 26.61 11.77
C GLU A 47 8.31 27.68 10.96
N LYS A 48 9.48 28.13 11.45
CA LYS A 48 10.32 29.11 10.75
C LYS A 48 10.68 28.63 9.34
N ALA A 49 11.21 27.41 9.22
CA ALA A 49 11.65 26.89 7.93
C ALA A 49 10.49 26.68 6.95
N VAL A 50 9.34 26.20 7.41
CA VAL A 50 8.13 26.05 6.58
C VAL A 50 7.63 27.41 6.12
N THR A 51 7.60 28.41 7.02
CA THR A 51 7.13 29.77 6.68
C THR A 51 8.06 30.47 5.69
N GLU A 52 9.38 30.32 5.85
CA GLU A 52 10.38 30.95 4.97
C GLU A 52 10.43 30.27 3.59
N ALA A 53 10.34 28.93 3.53
CA ALA A 53 10.46 28.19 2.27
C ALA A 53 9.12 28.03 1.53
N GLY A 54 7.98 28.09 2.22
CA GLY A 54 6.66 27.91 1.59
C GLY A 54 6.56 26.59 0.82
N ASP A 55 6.14 26.65 -0.44
CA ASP A 55 5.92 25.47 -1.30
C ASP A 55 7.22 24.71 -1.62
N THR A 56 8.40 25.33 -1.46
CA THR A 56 9.70 24.70 -1.74
C THR A 56 10.31 24.00 -0.52
N TYR A 57 9.62 23.99 0.64
CA TYR A 57 10.12 23.36 1.86
C TYR A 57 10.58 21.90 1.66
N GLY A 58 9.86 21.14 0.82
CA GLY A 58 10.19 19.75 0.53
C GLY A 58 11.49 19.52 -0.24
N GLU A 59 12.05 20.59 -0.86
CA GLU A 59 13.31 20.52 -1.61
C GLU A 59 14.55 20.58 -0.70
N ALA A 60 14.41 21.20 0.49
CA ALA A 60 15.49 21.30 1.49
C ALA A 60 14.90 21.26 2.91
N PRO A 61 14.34 20.13 3.36
CA PRO A 61 13.60 20.05 4.61
C PRO A 61 14.51 20.19 5.83
N ILE A 62 14.01 20.87 6.87
CA ILE A 62 14.64 20.97 8.19
C ILE A 62 13.77 20.23 9.20
N GLY A 63 14.32 19.19 9.81
CA GLY A 63 13.64 18.36 10.79
C GLY A 63 14.40 18.27 12.12
N THR A 64 13.96 17.37 12.99
CA THR A 64 14.53 17.10 14.31
C THR A 64 15.27 15.76 14.37
N GLY A 65 15.57 15.15 13.22
CA GLY A 65 16.21 13.84 13.12
C GLY A 65 17.75 13.88 13.23
N PRO A 66 18.41 12.70 13.25
CA PRO A 66 19.87 12.57 13.40
C PRO A 66 20.65 12.88 12.13
N PHE A 67 19.99 13.31 11.06
CA PHE A 67 20.62 13.69 9.81
C PHE A 67 20.09 15.03 9.32
N MET A 68 20.97 15.80 8.67
CA MET A 68 20.65 17.04 7.99
C MET A 68 20.60 16.82 6.48
N PHE A 69 19.69 17.50 5.81
CA PHE A 69 19.65 17.54 4.36
C PHE A 69 20.93 18.18 3.81
N LYS A 70 21.52 17.56 2.79
CA LYS A 70 22.71 18.09 2.09
C LYS A 70 22.36 18.51 0.66
N GLU A 71 21.79 17.62 -0.13
CA GLU A 71 21.47 17.87 -1.53
C GLU A 71 20.39 16.96 -2.05
N TRP A 72 19.69 17.40 -3.08
CA TRP A 72 18.78 16.62 -3.89
C TRP A 72 18.99 16.96 -5.37
N VAL A 73 19.30 15.94 -6.17
CA VAL A 73 19.38 16.01 -7.63
C VAL A 73 18.18 15.25 -8.17
N PRO A 74 17.17 15.92 -8.74
CA PRO A 74 15.96 15.28 -9.23
C PRO A 74 16.25 14.14 -10.21
N ASN A 75 15.56 13.00 -10.02
CA ASN A 75 15.71 11.76 -10.80
C ASN A 75 17.06 11.05 -10.69
N ASP A 76 17.96 11.50 -9.82
CA ASP A 76 19.28 10.88 -9.63
C ASP A 76 19.45 10.44 -8.18
N HIS A 77 19.60 11.38 -7.24
CA HIS A 77 19.81 11.03 -5.83
C HIS A 77 19.43 12.16 -4.85
N TRP A 78 19.38 11.83 -3.58
CA TRP A 78 19.43 12.77 -2.46
C TRP A 78 20.40 12.25 -1.40
N THR A 79 21.02 13.21 -0.68
CA THR A 79 22.04 12.93 0.32
C THR A 79 21.70 13.63 1.65
N LEU A 80 21.82 12.86 2.72
CA LEU A 80 21.79 13.35 4.10
C LEU A 80 23.17 13.21 4.73
N VAL A 81 23.53 14.13 5.61
CA VAL A 81 24.75 14.07 6.41
C VAL A 81 24.41 14.03 7.89
N ARG A 82 25.23 13.35 8.67
CA ARG A 82 25.04 13.21 10.09
C ARG A 82 24.98 14.57 10.79
N PHE A 83 24.06 14.68 11.75
CA PHE A 83 24.00 15.81 12.68
C PHE A 83 24.76 15.43 13.95
N ASP A 84 25.98 15.98 14.12
CA ASP A 84 26.86 15.60 15.23
C ASP A 84 26.33 16.10 16.59
N ASP A 85 25.54 17.19 16.61
CA ASP A 85 24.90 17.75 17.81
C ASP A 85 23.48 17.22 18.05
N TYR A 86 23.13 16.06 17.48
CA TYR A 86 21.83 15.45 17.69
C TYR A 86 21.59 15.12 19.16
N PHE A 87 20.42 15.49 19.70
CA PHE A 87 20.14 15.46 21.14
C PHE A 87 20.22 14.06 21.78
N ASP A 88 20.03 12.98 20.99
CA ASP A 88 20.13 11.59 21.43
C ASP A 88 21.45 10.93 21.01
N GLY A 89 22.45 11.77 20.70
CA GLY A 89 23.76 11.36 20.22
C GLY A 89 23.83 11.17 18.69
N PRO A 90 25.04 11.33 18.12
CA PRO A 90 25.23 11.24 16.68
C PRO A 90 25.00 9.83 16.15
N ALA A 91 24.43 9.72 14.97
CA ALA A 91 24.30 8.45 14.25
C ALA A 91 25.69 7.81 13.96
N THR A 92 25.76 6.50 13.80
CA THR A 92 27.00 5.79 13.43
C THR A 92 27.39 6.09 11.98
N ALA A 93 26.41 6.04 11.08
CA ALA A 93 26.61 6.41 9.67
C ALA A 93 26.87 7.90 9.54
N THR A 94 27.90 8.29 8.78
CA THR A 94 28.27 9.69 8.57
C THR A 94 27.45 10.38 7.48
N SER A 95 26.92 9.59 6.53
CA SER A 95 26.03 10.04 5.46
C SER A 95 25.17 8.92 4.95
N ILE A 96 24.05 9.29 4.34
CA ILE A 96 23.14 8.38 3.62
C ILE A 96 22.88 9.01 2.26
N THR A 97 23.20 8.29 1.17
CA THR A 97 22.85 8.70 -0.19
C THR A 97 21.83 7.69 -0.75
N THR A 98 20.66 8.16 -1.13
CA THR A 98 19.65 7.33 -1.80
C THR A 98 19.70 7.62 -3.29
N ARG A 99 20.00 6.62 -4.10
CA ARG A 99 20.02 6.70 -5.56
C ARG A 99 18.70 6.21 -6.15
N ILE A 100 18.25 6.84 -7.21
CA ILE A 100 17.07 6.47 -7.97
C ILE A 100 17.54 5.59 -9.14
N ILE A 101 17.36 4.28 -9.01
CA ILE A 101 17.67 3.29 -10.06
C ILE A 101 16.35 2.59 -10.40
N PRO A 102 15.64 2.97 -11.49
CA PRO A 102 14.31 2.47 -11.79
C PRO A 102 14.24 0.96 -12.04
N GLU A 103 15.23 0.43 -12.78
CA GLU A 103 15.26 -0.98 -13.19
C GLU A 103 15.74 -1.90 -12.06
N GLY A 104 14.97 -2.96 -11.75
CA GLY A 104 15.27 -3.92 -10.68
C GLY A 104 16.60 -4.63 -10.85
N SER A 105 16.85 -5.17 -12.06
CA SER A 105 18.09 -5.85 -12.36
C SER A 105 19.33 -4.94 -12.27
N ALA A 106 19.19 -3.66 -12.65
CA ALA A 106 20.29 -2.69 -12.49
C ALA A 106 20.57 -2.40 -11.00
N ARG A 107 19.54 -2.35 -10.14
CA ARG A 107 19.72 -2.25 -8.68
C ARG A 107 20.48 -3.47 -8.13
N THR A 108 20.11 -4.67 -8.58
CA THR A 108 20.76 -5.91 -8.13
C THR A 108 22.23 -5.96 -8.55
N ILE A 109 22.55 -5.60 -9.80
CA ILE A 109 23.94 -5.49 -10.27
C ILE A 109 24.73 -4.44 -9.47
N ALA A 110 24.15 -3.27 -9.20
CA ALA A 110 24.78 -2.22 -8.39
C ALA A 110 25.09 -2.69 -6.96
N LEU A 111 24.22 -3.53 -6.37
CA LEU A 111 24.46 -4.14 -5.06
C LEU A 111 25.57 -5.20 -5.12
N GLU A 112 25.57 -6.07 -6.12
CA GLU A 112 26.57 -7.12 -6.34
C GLU A 112 27.98 -6.55 -6.55
N THR A 113 28.07 -5.42 -7.29
CA THR A 113 29.35 -4.74 -7.54
C THR A 113 29.79 -3.82 -6.41
N GLY A 114 28.94 -3.64 -5.37
CA GLY A 114 29.24 -2.76 -4.24
C GLY A 114 29.12 -1.26 -4.57
N GLU A 115 28.46 -0.91 -5.67
CA GLU A 115 28.15 0.49 -6.01
C GLU A 115 27.07 1.07 -5.09
N ILE A 116 26.19 0.22 -4.58
CA ILE A 116 25.23 0.52 -3.50
C ILE A 116 25.33 -0.54 -2.39
N ASP A 117 24.86 -0.21 -1.20
CA ASP A 117 24.96 -1.06 -0.01
C ASP A 117 23.65 -1.76 0.33
N VAL A 118 22.52 -1.17 -0.09
CA VAL A 118 21.18 -1.64 0.24
C VAL A 118 20.21 -1.38 -0.91
N ILE A 119 19.38 -2.36 -1.22
CA ILE A 119 18.16 -2.22 -2.03
C ILE A 119 16.97 -2.28 -1.08
N LEU A 120 16.18 -1.21 -0.97
CA LEU A 120 15.03 -1.13 -0.07
C LEU A 120 13.77 -1.85 -0.59
N ALA A 121 13.73 -2.17 -1.88
CA ALA A 121 12.66 -2.92 -2.53
C ALA A 121 13.26 -3.80 -3.62
N VAL A 122 13.51 -5.06 -3.29
CA VAL A 122 13.99 -6.08 -4.23
C VAL A 122 12.81 -6.57 -5.06
N ASP A 123 12.99 -6.63 -6.37
CA ASP A 123 11.99 -7.26 -7.23
C ASP A 123 12.00 -8.79 -7.05
N PRO A 124 10.84 -9.45 -7.03
CA PRO A 124 10.77 -10.90 -6.77
C PRO A 124 11.66 -11.74 -7.68
N VAL A 125 11.74 -11.38 -8.96
CA VAL A 125 12.55 -12.09 -9.96
C VAL A 125 14.07 -11.99 -9.70
N ASP A 126 14.52 -10.93 -9.02
CA ASP A 126 15.93 -10.71 -8.71
C ASP A 126 16.36 -11.28 -7.36
N ALA A 127 15.40 -11.66 -6.52
CA ALA A 127 15.66 -12.10 -5.15
C ALA A 127 16.58 -13.33 -5.09
N VAL A 128 16.44 -14.28 -6.03
CA VAL A 128 17.27 -15.48 -6.12
C VAL A 128 18.74 -15.15 -6.39
N ASN A 129 19.03 -14.07 -7.12
CA ASN A 129 20.41 -13.65 -7.39
C ASN A 129 21.08 -13.18 -6.11
N ILE A 130 20.36 -12.39 -5.30
CA ILE A 130 20.86 -11.93 -4.00
C ILE A 130 21.05 -13.09 -3.03
N GLU A 131 20.11 -14.05 -2.96
CA GLU A 131 20.21 -15.24 -2.09
C GLU A 131 21.40 -16.12 -2.44
N ASN A 132 21.76 -16.25 -3.71
CA ASN A 132 22.87 -17.06 -4.17
C ASN A 132 24.23 -16.35 -4.05
N CYS A 133 24.27 -15.06 -3.76
CA CYS A 133 25.52 -14.31 -3.60
C CYS A 133 25.97 -14.34 -2.15
N LYS A 134 27.16 -14.96 -1.88
CA LYS A 134 27.71 -15.11 -0.51
C LYS A 134 27.98 -13.79 0.22
N ASP A 135 28.20 -12.71 -0.53
CA ASP A 135 28.54 -11.39 0.00
C ASP A 135 27.30 -10.51 0.19
N LEU A 136 26.10 -11.06 -0.08
CA LEU A 136 24.81 -10.40 0.08
C LEU A 136 23.89 -11.12 1.04
N VAL A 137 22.89 -10.41 1.51
CA VAL A 137 21.81 -10.96 2.37
C VAL A 137 20.48 -10.43 1.85
N LEU A 138 19.54 -11.33 1.63
CA LEU A 138 18.14 -11.00 1.41
C LEU A 138 17.37 -11.14 2.71
N GLU A 139 16.77 -10.05 3.15
CA GLU A 139 15.82 -10.05 4.25
C GLU A 139 14.39 -10.01 3.67
N SER A 140 13.52 -10.88 4.16
CA SER A 140 12.13 -10.99 3.65
C SER A 140 11.16 -11.18 4.81
N TRP A 141 10.01 -10.48 4.76
CA TRP A 141 8.93 -10.59 5.75
C TRP A 141 7.58 -10.23 5.16
N PRO A 142 6.45 -10.76 5.70
CA PRO A 142 5.12 -10.37 5.28
C PRO A 142 4.88 -8.86 5.46
N ALA A 143 4.51 -8.18 4.39
CA ALA A 143 4.22 -6.75 4.42
C ALA A 143 2.77 -6.47 4.89
N PRO A 144 2.47 -5.33 5.51
CA PRO A 144 1.10 -4.91 5.80
C PRO A 144 0.42 -4.38 4.53
N SER A 145 0.41 -5.19 3.48
CA SER A 145 -0.10 -4.78 2.16
C SER A 145 -0.88 -5.87 1.47
N VAL A 146 -1.82 -5.44 0.64
CA VAL A 146 -2.60 -6.31 -0.25
C VAL A 146 -2.52 -5.77 -1.67
N GLU A 147 -2.21 -6.64 -2.64
CA GLU A 147 -2.40 -6.37 -4.05
C GLU A 147 -3.77 -6.92 -4.47
N PHE A 148 -4.51 -6.16 -5.26
CA PHE A 148 -5.90 -6.45 -5.58
C PHE A 148 -6.28 -5.98 -6.97
N MET A 149 -7.29 -6.60 -7.53
CA MET A 149 -8.03 -6.06 -8.66
C MET A 149 -9.31 -5.42 -8.13
N ALA A 150 -9.49 -4.12 -8.36
CA ALA A 150 -10.74 -3.43 -8.04
C ALA A 150 -11.67 -3.42 -9.26
N MET A 151 -12.97 -3.52 -8.98
CA MET A 151 -14.06 -3.51 -9.95
C MET A 151 -14.90 -2.26 -9.71
N ASN A 152 -14.99 -1.37 -10.70
CA ASN A 152 -15.78 -0.14 -10.60
C ASN A 152 -17.28 -0.48 -10.62
N THR A 153 -17.91 -0.45 -9.45
CA THR A 153 -19.32 -0.86 -9.28
C THR A 153 -20.34 0.05 -9.95
N THR A 154 -19.90 1.15 -10.54
CA THR A 154 -20.78 2.05 -11.32
C THR A 154 -20.82 1.71 -12.81
N LYS A 155 -20.00 0.77 -13.27
CA LYS A 155 -19.89 0.37 -14.67
C LYS A 155 -20.88 -0.72 -15.01
N LYS A 156 -21.37 -0.67 -16.25
CA LYS A 156 -22.32 -1.67 -16.78
C LYS A 156 -21.73 -3.08 -16.63
N GLY A 157 -22.51 -3.97 -16.05
CA GLY A 157 -22.13 -5.33 -15.71
C GLY A 157 -21.50 -5.43 -14.33
N LEU A 158 -20.56 -4.54 -14.00
CA LEU A 158 -19.94 -4.52 -12.67
C LEU A 158 -20.83 -3.91 -11.58
N ASP A 159 -21.95 -3.30 -11.94
CA ASP A 159 -23.04 -2.89 -11.03
C ASP A 159 -23.81 -4.08 -10.45
N ASP A 160 -23.83 -5.22 -11.14
CA ASP A 160 -24.39 -6.47 -10.65
C ASP A 160 -23.36 -7.25 -9.80
N VAL A 161 -23.71 -7.57 -8.56
CA VAL A 161 -22.84 -8.32 -7.66
C VAL A 161 -22.53 -9.73 -8.16
N ARG A 162 -23.45 -10.36 -8.93
CA ARG A 162 -23.25 -11.71 -9.51
C ARG A 162 -22.10 -11.72 -10.50
N VAL A 163 -21.97 -10.66 -11.32
CA VAL A 163 -20.82 -10.51 -12.24
C VAL A 163 -19.52 -10.36 -11.46
N ARG A 164 -19.51 -9.55 -10.39
CA ARG A 164 -18.32 -9.40 -9.54
C ARG A 164 -17.94 -10.71 -8.81
N GLN A 165 -18.93 -11.48 -8.38
CA GLN A 165 -18.72 -12.82 -7.83
C GLN A 165 -18.21 -13.80 -8.90
N ALA A 166 -18.75 -13.76 -10.12
CA ALA A 166 -18.25 -14.57 -11.23
C ALA A 166 -16.77 -14.28 -11.52
N ILE A 167 -16.37 -13.01 -11.54
CA ILE A 167 -14.96 -12.62 -11.70
C ILE A 167 -14.10 -13.17 -10.55
N ASN A 168 -14.61 -13.15 -9.32
CA ASN A 168 -13.92 -13.74 -8.16
C ASN A 168 -13.76 -15.27 -8.29
N TYR A 169 -14.80 -16.00 -8.77
CA TYR A 169 -14.73 -17.44 -9.04
C TYR A 169 -13.84 -17.78 -10.24
N ALA A 170 -13.76 -16.91 -11.25
CA ALA A 170 -12.89 -17.13 -12.40
C ALA A 170 -11.41 -16.98 -12.09
N THR A 171 -11.07 -16.27 -10.99
CA THR A 171 -9.68 -15.88 -10.66
C THR A 171 -8.97 -16.97 -9.86
N ASN A 172 -7.88 -17.55 -10.42
CA ASN A 172 -6.92 -18.38 -9.72
C ASN A 172 -5.86 -17.52 -9.05
N ARG A 173 -6.01 -17.29 -7.76
CA ARG A 173 -5.10 -16.43 -6.98
C ARG A 173 -3.72 -17.04 -6.77
N GLN A 174 -3.62 -18.37 -6.72
CA GLN A 174 -2.34 -19.05 -6.55
C GLN A 174 -1.39 -18.78 -7.72
N GLU A 175 -1.91 -18.68 -8.94
CA GLU A 175 -1.11 -18.36 -10.12
C GLU A 175 -0.38 -17.02 -9.99
N PHE A 176 -0.98 -16.01 -9.33
CA PHE A 176 -0.29 -14.74 -9.07
C PHE A 176 0.84 -14.90 -8.07
N VAL A 177 0.65 -15.71 -7.05
CA VAL A 177 1.74 -16.00 -6.07
C VAL A 177 2.89 -16.70 -6.76
N ASP A 178 2.59 -17.67 -7.61
CA ASP A 178 3.60 -18.49 -8.28
C ASP A 178 4.35 -17.72 -9.39
N THR A 179 3.64 -16.91 -10.18
CA THR A 179 4.19 -16.31 -11.42
C THR A 179 4.51 -14.82 -11.32
N ILE A 180 3.86 -14.06 -10.45
CA ILE A 180 4.08 -12.62 -10.32
C ILE A 180 5.06 -12.30 -9.20
N VAL A 181 4.92 -12.99 -8.06
CA VAL A 181 5.81 -12.76 -6.90
C VAL A 181 6.75 -13.94 -6.61
N GLU A 182 6.89 -14.91 -7.53
CA GLU A 182 7.85 -16.01 -7.48
C GLU A 182 7.81 -16.77 -6.14
N GLY A 183 6.59 -17.04 -5.64
CA GLY A 183 6.37 -17.66 -4.33
C GLY A 183 6.63 -16.76 -3.11
N ARG A 184 6.96 -15.47 -3.33
CA ARG A 184 7.31 -14.51 -2.27
C ARG A 184 6.09 -13.70 -1.83
N GLY A 185 5.05 -14.42 -1.45
CA GLY A 185 3.77 -13.90 -1.01
C GLY A 185 2.82 -15.02 -0.61
N GLU A 186 1.63 -14.64 -0.19
CA GLU A 186 0.54 -15.56 0.15
C GLU A 186 -0.73 -15.14 -0.58
N VAL A 187 -1.59 -16.10 -0.91
CA VAL A 187 -2.92 -15.79 -1.45
C VAL A 187 -3.68 -14.88 -0.50
N ALA A 188 -4.18 -13.76 -0.99
CA ALA A 188 -4.95 -12.85 -0.16
C ALA A 188 -6.37 -13.40 0.04
N THR A 189 -6.80 -13.44 1.29
CA THR A 189 -8.14 -13.91 1.67
C THR A 189 -9.10 -12.76 1.92
N SER A 190 -8.57 -11.55 2.22
CA SER A 190 -9.37 -10.39 2.60
C SER A 190 -8.75 -9.10 2.07
N VAL A 191 -9.54 -8.03 2.14
CA VAL A 191 -9.14 -6.66 1.78
C VAL A 191 -8.18 -6.03 2.80
N VAL A 192 -8.05 -6.62 3.99
CA VAL A 192 -7.10 -6.21 5.04
C VAL A 192 -5.92 -7.16 5.02
N ALA A 193 -4.70 -6.64 5.10
CA ALA A 193 -3.49 -7.46 5.12
C ALA A 193 -3.40 -8.29 6.42
N LYS A 194 -2.91 -9.53 6.31
CA LYS A 194 -2.82 -10.51 7.41
C LYS A 194 -2.03 -10.01 8.63
N THR A 195 -1.08 -9.12 8.41
CA THR A 195 -0.25 -8.53 9.47
C THR A 195 -0.92 -7.36 10.20
N VAL A 196 -2.09 -6.90 9.73
CA VAL A 196 -2.82 -5.77 10.32
C VAL A 196 -3.80 -6.29 11.38
N PRO A 197 -3.83 -5.72 12.59
CA PRO A 197 -4.82 -6.09 13.61
C PRO A 197 -6.26 -6.03 13.07
N GLY A 198 -7.08 -6.99 13.46
CA GLY A 198 -8.46 -7.08 12.95
C GLY A 198 -8.59 -7.76 11.59
N TRP A 199 -7.51 -8.28 10.99
CA TRP A 199 -7.64 -9.23 9.89
C TRP A 199 -8.52 -10.41 10.31
N ASN A 200 -9.41 -10.85 9.42
CA ASN A 200 -10.38 -11.89 9.70
C ASN A 200 -9.97 -13.21 9.02
N GLU A 201 -9.59 -14.20 9.83
CA GLU A 201 -9.20 -15.54 9.35
C GLU A 201 -10.35 -16.38 8.82
N ASP A 202 -11.61 -16.01 9.19
CA ASP A 202 -12.80 -16.72 8.76
C ASP A 202 -13.24 -16.34 7.33
N VAL A 203 -12.80 -15.19 6.84
CA VAL A 203 -13.03 -14.81 5.45
C VAL A 203 -12.17 -15.68 4.55
N LYS A 204 -12.82 -16.45 3.70
CA LYS A 204 -12.15 -17.29 2.71
C LYS A 204 -12.24 -16.66 1.33
N PRO A 205 -11.18 -16.76 0.51
CA PRO A 205 -11.25 -16.34 -0.88
C PRO A 205 -12.24 -17.24 -1.63
N TYR A 206 -12.85 -16.69 -2.66
CA TYR A 206 -13.63 -17.49 -3.60
C TYR A 206 -12.70 -18.55 -4.22
N PRO A 207 -13.00 -19.85 -4.16
CA PRO A 207 -12.22 -20.85 -4.87
C PRO A 207 -12.39 -20.65 -6.38
N GLN A 208 -11.37 -21.00 -7.17
CA GLN A 208 -11.56 -21.00 -8.61
C GLN A 208 -12.61 -22.04 -9.00
N ASP A 209 -13.66 -21.58 -9.68
CA ASP A 209 -14.75 -22.41 -10.19
C ASP A 209 -15.32 -21.76 -11.46
N LEU A 210 -14.82 -22.21 -12.62
CA LEU A 210 -15.20 -21.63 -13.91
C LEU A 210 -16.67 -21.92 -14.29
N GLU A 211 -17.23 -23.06 -13.87
CA GLU A 211 -18.61 -23.39 -14.16
C GLU A 211 -19.54 -22.50 -13.32
N LYS A 212 -19.22 -22.29 -12.04
CA LYS A 212 -19.98 -21.36 -11.20
C LYS A 212 -19.89 -19.92 -11.71
N ALA A 213 -18.73 -19.52 -12.21
CA ALA A 213 -18.54 -18.20 -12.82
C ALA A 213 -19.43 -18.02 -14.06
N LYS A 214 -19.48 -18.99 -14.96
CA LYS A 214 -20.35 -18.97 -16.15
C LYS A 214 -21.84 -18.97 -15.78
N GLU A 215 -22.24 -19.76 -14.78
CA GLU A 215 -23.59 -19.77 -14.27
C GLU A 215 -24.05 -18.39 -13.79
N LEU A 216 -23.24 -17.75 -12.96
CA LEU A 216 -23.51 -16.39 -12.44
C LEU A 216 -23.53 -15.32 -13.54
N LEU A 217 -22.69 -15.44 -14.56
CA LEU A 217 -22.71 -14.54 -15.72
C LEU A 217 -24.01 -14.74 -16.53
N ALA A 218 -24.45 -15.98 -16.75
CA ALA A 218 -25.70 -16.25 -17.43
C ALA A 218 -26.90 -15.73 -16.64
N GLU A 219 -26.96 -15.96 -15.33
CA GLU A 219 -27.98 -15.40 -14.45
C GLU A 219 -28.06 -13.89 -14.46
N ALA A 220 -26.90 -13.22 -14.70
CA ALA A 220 -26.79 -11.77 -14.81
C ALA A 220 -27.08 -11.27 -16.25
N GLY A 221 -27.30 -12.16 -17.23
CA GLY A 221 -27.59 -11.83 -18.63
C GLY A 221 -26.34 -11.60 -19.49
N TYR A 222 -25.18 -12.14 -19.09
CA TYR A 222 -23.90 -12.03 -19.78
C TYR A 222 -23.38 -13.38 -20.32
N GLU A 223 -24.27 -14.29 -20.64
CA GLU A 223 -23.94 -15.62 -21.25
C GLU A 223 -23.21 -15.49 -22.60
N ASN A 224 -23.38 -14.36 -23.29
CA ASN A 224 -22.73 -14.07 -24.57
C ASN A 224 -21.44 -13.31 -24.46
N GLY A 225 -20.97 -13.08 -23.23
CA GLY A 225 -19.71 -12.37 -22.91
C GLY A 225 -19.87 -10.96 -22.40
N LEU A 226 -18.77 -10.39 -21.94
CA LEU A 226 -18.67 -9.05 -21.41
C LEU A 226 -17.30 -8.46 -21.78
N ASP A 227 -17.28 -7.23 -22.28
CA ASP A 227 -16.03 -6.50 -22.58
C ASP A 227 -15.76 -5.49 -21.48
N LEU A 228 -14.53 -5.52 -20.90
CA LEU A 228 -14.10 -4.68 -19.80
C LEU A 228 -12.75 -4.04 -20.09
N LYS A 229 -12.54 -2.80 -19.64
CA LYS A 229 -11.26 -2.10 -19.71
C LYS A 229 -10.53 -2.22 -18.39
N MET A 230 -9.29 -2.68 -18.43
CA MET A 230 -8.41 -2.74 -17.27
C MET A 230 -7.31 -1.69 -17.36
N TYR A 231 -7.15 -0.90 -16.28
CA TYR A 231 -6.11 0.11 -16.17
C TYR A 231 -5.02 -0.36 -15.21
N VAL A 232 -3.77 -0.23 -15.64
CA VAL A 232 -2.60 -0.61 -14.86
C VAL A 232 -1.47 0.38 -15.05
N SER A 233 -0.53 0.40 -14.08
CA SER A 233 0.73 1.14 -14.16
C SER A 233 1.86 0.29 -13.61
N GLY A 234 2.99 0.27 -14.32
CA GLY A 234 4.19 -0.48 -13.96
C GLY A 234 4.19 -1.92 -14.47
N GLU A 235 5.40 -2.46 -14.63
CA GLU A 235 5.64 -3.75 -15.29
C GLU A 235 5.00 -4.93 -14.55
N VAL A 236 5.18 -5.01 -13.22
CA VAL A 236 4.66 -6.12 -12.40
C VAL A 236 3.12 -6.22 -12.52
N ARG A 237 2.42 -5.07 -12.45
CA ARG A 237 0.96 -5.05 -12.60
C ARG A 237 0.50 -5.29 -14.03
N SER A 238 1.30 -4.92 -15.03
CA SER A 238 1.03 -5.24 -16.43
C SER A 238 1.09 -6.76 -16.67
N ARG A 239 2.07 -7.45 -16.09
CA ARG A 239 2.13 -8.93 -16.12
C ARG A 239 0.94 -9.55 -15.38
N ALA A 240 0.58 -9.04 -14.20
CA ALA A 240 -0.59 -9.50 -13.47
C ALA A 240 -1.90 -9.29 -14.26
N ALA A 241 -2.03 -8.20 -15.01
CA ALA A 241 -3.17 -7.94 -15.89
C ALA A 241 -3.29 -8.98 -17.01
N GLN A 242 -2.19 -9.43 -17.58
CA GLN A 242 -2.19 -10.49 -18.60
C GLN A 242 -2.69 -11.83 -18.01
N VAL A 243 -2.30 -12.15 -16.77
CA VAL A 243 -2.85 -13.34 -16.07
C VAL A 243 -4.36 -13.20 -15.88
N VAL A 244 -4.85 -12.04 -15.40
CA VAL A 244 -6.30 -11.77 -15.29
C VAL A 244 -6.99 -11.91 -16.64
N GLN A 245 -6.48 -11.31 -17.69
CA GLN A 245 -7.04 -11.37 -19.04
C GLN A 245 -7.20 -12.82 -19.51
N ALA A 246 -6.15 -13.64 -19.33
CA ALA A 246 -6.19 -15.05 -19.73
C ALA A 246 -7.20 -15.87 -18.90
N GLN A 247 -7.33 -15.61 -17.61
CA GLN A 247 -8.28 -16.31 -16.74
C GLN A 247 -9.74 -15.91 -17.05
N LEU A 248 -10.02 -14.63 -17.19
CA LEU A 248 -11.38 -14.13 -17.46
C LEU A 248 -11.87 -14.50 -18.85
N ALA A 249 -10.98 -14.64 -19.84
CA ALA A 249 -11.33 -15.12 -21.17
C ALA A 249 -11.96 -16.53 -21.15
N GLN A 250 -11.63 -17.39 -20.17
CA GLN A 250 -12.18 -18.76 -20.03
C GLN A 250 -13.69 -18.77 -19.69
N VAL A 251 -14.18 -17.65 -19.19
CA VAL A 251 -15.60 -17.47 -18.84
C VAL A 251 -16.33 -16.46 -19.74
N GLY A 252 -15.70 -16.08 -20.88
CA GLY A 252 -16.29 -15.18 -21.87
C GLY A 252 -16.16 -13.69 -21.53
N ILE A 253 -15.31 -13.31 -20.58
CA ILE A 253 -15.02 -11.90 -20.31
C ILE A 253 -13.75 -11.49 -21.05
N ASN A 254 -13.87 -10.52 -21.98
CA ASN A 254 -12.75 -9.95 -22.70
C ASN A 254 -12.22 -8.74 -21.93
N VAL A 255 -10.92 -8.69 -21.68
CA VAL A 255 -10.27 -7.59 -20.96
C VAL A 255 -9.34 -6.84 -21.90
N ASP A 256 -9.59 -5.53 -22.09
CA ASP A 256 -8.72 -4.61 -22.81
C ASP A 256 -7.76 -3.94 -21.84
N ILE A 257 -6.46 -4.28 -21.90
CA ILE A 257 -5.45 -3.80 -20.96
C ILE A 257 -4.87 -2.47 -21.45
N ASN A 258 -5.00 -1.44 -20.62
CA ASN A 258 -4.50 -0.10 -20.86
C ASN A 258 -3.41 0.22 -19.84
N VAL A 259 -2.16 0.37 -20.33
CA VAL A 259 -0.99 0.67 -19.50
C VAL A 259 -0.75 2.18 -19.50
N TYR A 260 -0.68 2.77 -18.33
CA TYR A 260 -0.48 4.20 -18.12
C TYR A 260 0.81 4.49 -17.36
N GLU A 261 1.35 5.66 -17.57
CA GLU A 261 2.31 6.29 -16.66
C GLU A 261 1.60 6.62 -15.33
N TRP A 262 2.34 6.59 -14.22
CA TRP A 262 1.73 6.66 -12.88
C TRP A 262 0.82 7.89 -12.66
N GLY A 263 1.25 9.09 -13.09
CA GLY A 263 0.44 10.31 -12.96
C GLY A 263 -0.89 10.20 -13.71
N ALA A 264 -0.82 9.87 -15.01
CA ALA A 264 -1.99 9.68 -15.86
C ALA A 264 -2.90 8.53 -15.37
N PHE A 265 -2.28 7.45 -14.84
CA PHE A 265 -3.04 6.37 -14.21
C PHE A 265 -3.88 6.88 -13.03
N GLN A 266 -3.27 7.66 -12.12
CA GLN A 266 -3.98 8.21 -10.96
C GLN A 266 -5.14 9.12 -11.39
N ASP A 267 -4.94 9.97 -12.39
CA ASP A 267 -5.98 10.87 -12.89
C ASP A 267 -7.16 10.08 -13.48
N ALA A 268 -6.88 9.09 -14.32
CA ALA A 268 -7.90 8.27 -14.97
C ALA A 268 -8.72 7.44 -13.97
N ILE A 269 -8.06 6.80 -12.99
CA ILE A 269 -8.78 6.00 -11.98
C ILE A 269 -9.55 6.86 -10.97
N ASN A 270 -9.07 8.09 -10.66
CA ASN A 270 -9.79 9.03 -9.83
C ASN A 270 -11.00 9.64 -10.56
N ALA A 271 -10.94 9.74 -11.90
CA ALA A 271 -12.09 10.11 -12.74
C ALA A 271 -13.09 8.96 -12.95
N GLY A 272 -12.76 7.73 -12.51
CA GLY A 272 -13.62 6.55 -12.65
C GLY A 272 -13.74 6.05 -14.09
N GLU A 273 -12.73 6.25 -14.91
CA GLU A 273 -12.77 5.86 -16.34
C GLU A 273 -12.62 4.35 -16.54
N HIS A 274 -11.95 3.66 -15.62
CA HIS A 274 -11.71 2.22 -15.63
C HIS A 274 -12.97 1.40 -15.34
N ASP A 275 -13.00 0.17 -15.86
CA ASP A 275 -13.90 -0.87 -15.38
C ASP A 275 -13.19 -1.69 -14.31
N LEU A 276 -11.97 -2.17 -14.62
CA LEU A 276 -11.09 -2.89 -13.72
C LEU A 276 -9.78 -2.11 -13.54
N LEU A 277 -9.11 -2.29 -12.41
CA LEU A 277 -7.74 -1.86 -12.21
C LEU A 277 -6.98 -2.84 -11.32
N ILE A 278 -5.66 -2.91 -11.46
CA ILE A 278 -4.80 -3.60 -10.48
C ILE A 278 -4.00 -2.55 -9.72
N LEU A 279 -4.05 -2.64 -8.39
CA LEU A 279 -3.37 -1.72 -7.49
C LEU A 279 -2.99 -2.46 -6.21
N GLY A 280 -2.07 -1.86 -5.44
CA GLY A 280 -1.73 -2.31 -4.10
C GLY A 280 -2.02 -1.25 -3.05
N TRP A 281 -2.25 -1.68 -1.82
CA TRP A 281 -2.38 -0.80 -0.68
C TRP A 281 -1.46 -1.26 0.45
N VAL A 282 -0.63 -0.33 0.93
CA VAL A 282 0.23 -0.54 2.10
C VAL A 282 -0.42 0.17 3.29
N ASN A 283 -0.67 -0.56 4.36
CA ASN A 283 -1.20 0.01 5.60
C ASN A 283 -0.05 0.54 6.47
N THR A 284 0.29 1.82 6.29
CA THR A 284 1.44 2.45 6.96
C THR A 284 1.22 2.70 8.44
N THR A 285 -0.03 2.79 8.88
CA THR A 285 -0.38 3.02 10.29
C THR A 285 -0.49 1.74 11.10
N CYS A 286 -0.59 0.57 10.44
CA CYS A 286 -0.90 -0.72 11.07
C CYS A 286 -2.23 -0.72 11.85
N ASP A 287 -3.14 0.19 11.53
CA ASP A 287 -4.51 0.21 12.03
C ASP A 287 -5.49 -0.05 10.88
N PRO A 288 -6.50 -0.92 11.02
CA PRO A 288 -7.41 -1.26 9.94
C PRO A 288 -8.21 -0.06 9.41
N ALA A 289 -8.47 0.97 10.24
CA ALA A 289 -9.15 2.19 9.80
C ALA A 289 -8.50 2.83 8.59
N TYR A 290 -7.16 2.84 8.53
CA TYR A 290 -6.41 3.44 7.44
C TYR A 290 -6.74 2.80 6.08
N SER A 291 -6.88 1.48 6.05
CA SER A 291 -7.26 0.77 4.82
C SER A 291 -8.75 0.91 4.53
N VAL A 292 -9.62 0.50 5.47
CA VAL A 292 -11.04 0.35 5.14
C VAL A 292 -11.75 1.69 4.94
N THR A 293 -11.42 2.73 5.72
CA THR A 293 -12.02 4.05 5.57
C THR A 293 -11.64 4.68 4.24
N GLN A 294 -10.36 4.63 3.88
CA GLN A 294 -9.89 5.23 2.64
C GLN A 294 -10.45 4.51 1.42
N LEU A 295 -10.47 3.17 1.45
CA LEU A 295 -10.69 2.36 0.26
C LEU A 295 -12.15 1.97 0.03
N PHE A 296 -13.02 2.06 1.05
CA PHE A 296 -14.39 1.57 0.93
C PHE A 296 -15.48 2.53 1.38
N HIS A 297 -15.18 3.57 2.15
CA HIS A 297 -16.20 4.55 2.51
C HIS A 297 -16.66 5.31 1.26
N SER A 298 -17.98 5.44 1.07
CA SER A 298 -18.59 6.06 -0.12
C SER A 298 -18.18 7.52 -0.34
N ARG A 299 -17.89 8.27 0.74
CA ARG A 299 -17.40 9.66 0.66
C ARG A 299 -16.05 9.82 -0.04
N ASN A 300 -15.27 8.72 -0.17
CA ASN A 300 -13.96 8.70 -0.81
C ASN A 300 -13.99 8.25 -2.29
N CYS A 301 -15.18 8.07 -2.87
CA CYS A 301 -15.32 7.77 -4.29
C CYS A 301 -14.74 8.90 -5.15
N GLY A 302 -13.94 8.55 -6.17
CA GLY A 302 -13.33 9.51 -7.10
C GLY A 302 -12.21 10.35 -6.51
N MET A 303 -11.78 10.06 -5.29
CA MET A 303 -10.59 10.63 -4.64
C MET A 303 -9.53 9.53 -4.50
N SER A 304 -8.38 9.84 -3.92
CA SER A 304 -7.28 8.86 -3.74
C SER A 304 -7.63 7.70 -2.78
N GLY A 305 -8.79 7.08 -2.92
CA GLY A 305 -9.30 6.09 -1.98
C GLY A 305 -10.18 5.03 -2.64
N ASN A 306 -11.50 5.17 -2.52
CA ASN A 306 -12.49 4.18 -3.00
C ASN A 306 -12.58 4.16 -4.53
N ARG A 307 -11.69 3.43 -5.16
CA ARG A 307 -11.61 3.27 -6.63
C ARG A 307 -12.47 2.13 -7.17
N ALA A 308 -13.09 1.35 -6.30
CA ALA A 308 -14.18 0.48 -6.66
C ALA A 308 -15.50 1.25 -6.82
N TYR A 309 -15.54 2.52 -6.39
CA TYR A 309 -16.73 3.36 -6.38
C TYR A 309 -17.92 2.71 -5.66
N LEU A 310 -17.61 1.80 -4.72
CA LEU A 310 -18.61 1.13 -3.90
C LEU A 310 -19.40 2.16 -3.07
N LYS A 311 -20.71 2.05 -3.12
CA LYS A 311 -21.63 2.78 -2.24
C LYS A 311 -22.56 1.77 -1.58
N ASP A 312 -22.40 1.59 -0.28
CA ASP A 312 -23.21 0.70 0.53
C ASP A 312 -23.35 1.32 1.93
N ASP A 313 -24.56 1.73 2.28
CA ASP A 313 -24.83 2.44 3.54
C ASP A 313 -24.39 1.63 4.76
N LYS A 314 -24.48 0.30 4.69
CA LYS A 314 -24.07 -0.56 5.80
C LYS A 314 -22.56 -0.61 5.97
N VAL A 315 -21.81 -0.57 4.87
CA VAL A 315 -20.34 -0.44 4.91
C VAL A 315 -19.95 0.89 5.55
N ASP A 316 -20.59 1.98 5.15
CA ASP A 316 -20.34 3.31 5.71
C ASP A 316 -20.66 3.36 7.22
N GLU A 317 -21.83 2.86 7.63
CA GLU A 317 -22.22 2.76 9.05
C GLU A 317 -21.21 1.98 9.89
N MET A 318 -20.71 0.83 9.38
CA MET A 318 -19.73 0.00 10.08
C MET A 318 -18.38 0.71 10.22
N ILE A 319 -17.93 1.39 9.16
CA ILE A 319 -16.69 2.18 9.17
C ILE A 319 -16.80 3.32 10.19
N ASP A 320 -17.89 4.08 10.16
CA ASP A 320 -18.10 5.22 11.07
C ASP A 320 -18.24 4.77 12.52
N ALA A 321 -18.93 3.64 12.78
CA ALA A 321 -19.03 3.04 14.11
C ALA A 321 -17.66 2.62 14.65
N ALA A 322 -16.82 1.96 13.82
CA ALA A 322 -15.48 1.56 14.23
C ALA A 322 -14.54 2.75 14.45
N ALA A 323 -14.74 3.85 13.73
CA ALA A 323 -13.91 5.05 13.86
C ALA A 323 -13.98 5.69 15.26
N VAL A 324 -15.09 5.54 15.97
CA VAL A 324 -15.34 6.15 17.29
C VAL A 324 -15.42 5.13 18.44
N GLU A 325 -15.42 3.82 18.16
CA GLU A 325 -15.48 2.76 19.17
C GLU A 325 -14.18 2.68 19.96
N THR A 326 -14.21 3.06 21.23
CA THR A 326 -13.04 3.10 22.11
C THR A 326 -12.68 1.75 22.74
N ASN A 327 -13.61 0.81 22.79
CA ASN A 327 -13.30 -0.57 23.20
C ASN A 327 -12.63 -1.30 22.05
N GLN A 328 -11.35 -1.62 22.20
CA GLN A 328 -10.52 -2.21 21.13
C GLN A 328 -11.05 -3.56 20.63
N GLU A 329 -11.56 -4.43 21.49
CA GLU A 329 -12.09 -5.74 21.09
C GLU A 329 -13.34 -5.58 20.21
N LYS A 330 -14.28 -4.73 20.64
CA LYS A 330 -15.48 -4.42 19.86
C LYS A 330 -15.13 -3.76 18.53
N ARG A 331 -14.19 -2.84 18.54
CA ARG A 331 -13.70 -2.17 17.35
C ARG A 331 -13.13 -3.15 16.33
N LEU A 332 -12.25 -4.06 16.76
CA LEU A 332 -11.69 -5.09 15.90
C LEU A 332 -12.76 -6.06 15.38
N GLN A 333 -13.79 -6.37 16.20
CA GLN A 333 -14.90 -7.20 15.74
C GLN A 333 -15.71 -6.51 14.62
N ILE A 334 -15.97 -5.19 14.74
CA ILE A 334 -16.63 -4.45 13.64
C ILE A 334 -15.82 -4.55 12.35
N TYR A 335 -14.49 -4.44 12.40
CA TYR A 335 -13.65 -4.60 11.21
C TYR A 335 -13.64 -6.02 10.67
N LYS A 336 -13.76 -7.04 11.50
CA LYS A 336 -13.92 -8.43 11.05
C LYS A 336 -15.24 -8.63 10.32
N ASP A 337 -16.34 -8.13 10.87
CA ASP A 337 -17.67 -8.21 10.28
C ASP A 337 -17.74 -7.40 8.96
N LEU A 338 -17.08 -6.25 8.90
CA LEU A 338 -16.94 -5.45 7.69
C LEU A 338 -16.24 -6.22 6.56
N GLN A 339 -15.20 -6.99 6.88
CA GLN A 339 -14.50 -7.81 5.87
C GLN A 339 -15.43 -8.91 5.30
N VAL A 340 -16.31 -9.50 6.11
CA VAL A 340 -17.32 -10.43 5.63
C VAL A 340 -18.26 -9.74 4.64
N ARG A 341 -18.78 -8.55 5.02
CA ARG A 341 -19.65 -7.77 4.14
C ARG A 341 -18.98 -7.40 2.82
N LEU A 342 -17.74 -6.95 2.87
CA LEU A 342 -16.98 -6.60 1.66
C LEU A 342 -16.71 -7.83 0.78
N ASN A 343 -16.49 -9.00 1.37
CA ASN A 343 -16.34 -10.24 0.61
C ASN A 343 -17.64 -10.63 -0.10
N GLU A 344 -18.81 -10.42 0.51
CA GLU A 344 -20.13 -10.64 -0.12
C GLU A 344 -20.40 -9.67 -1.27
N LEU A 345 -20.06 -8.39 -1.10
CA LEU A 345 -20.25 -7.34 -2.10
C LEU A 345 -19.26 -7.41 -3.26
N CYS A 346 -18.14 -8.08 -3.08
CA CYS A 346 -17.09 -8.26 -4.07
C CYS A 346 -16.66 -6.97 -4.80
N PRO A 347 -16.31 -5.85 -4.13
CA PRO A 347 -15.79 -4.68 -4.83
C PRO A 347 -14.39 -4.93 -5.37
N TRP A 348 -13.69 -5.92 -4.79
CA TRP A 348 -12.36 -6.34 -5.14
C TRP A 348 -12.25 -7.85 -5.36
N VAL A 349 -11.21 -8.23 -6.09
CA VAL A 349 -10.57 -9.52 -6.01
C VAL A 349 -9.24 -9.31 -5.28
N PRO A 350 -9.13 -9.60 -3.97
CA PRO A 350 -7.83 -9.65 -3.30
C PRO A 350 -6.97 -10.73 -3.97
N LEU A 351 -5.78 -10.36 -4.46
CA LEU A 351 -4.92 -11.26 -5.24
C LEU A 351 -3.90 -11.94 -4.33
N TYR A 352 -3.02 -11.16 -3.74
CA TYR A 352 -1.99 -11.69 -2.85
C TYR A 352 -1.53 -10.68 -1.79
N TYR A 353 -1.05 -11.20 -0.68
CA TYR A 353 -0.26 -10.47 0.29
C TYR A 353 1.21 -10.63 -0.09
N LYS A 354 1.88 -9.54 -0.39
CA LYS A 354 3.29 -9.59 -0.78
C LYS A 354 4.22 -9.61 0.42
N TYR A 355 5.43 -10.10 0.23
CA TYR A 355 6.52 -9.91 1.17
C TYR A 355 7.28 -8.63 0.82
N SER A 356 7.70 -7.89 1.84
CA SER A 356 8.72 -6.86 1.69
C SER A 356 10.07 -7.55 1.63
N MET A 357 10.93 -7.10 0.73
CA MET A 357 12.26 -7.66 0.56
C MET A 357 13.29 -6.55 0.50
N VAL A 358 14.37 -6.70 1.27
CA VAL A 358 15.53 -5.81 1.30
C VAL A 358 16.77 -6.62 1.00
N GLY A 359 17.53 -6.20 0.00
CA GLY A 359 18.84 -6.74 -0.31
C GLY A 359 19.92 -5.85 0.30
N ARG A 360 20.91 -6.42 0.94
CA ARG A 360 22.05 -5.65 1.51
C ARG A 360 23.35 -6.44 1.45
N ARG A 361 24.45 -5.73 1.52
CA ARG A 361 25.78 -6.32 1.70
C ARG A 361 25.83 -7.06 3.03
N SER A 362 26.51 -8.20 3.06
CA SER A 362 26.62 -9.04 4.25
C SER A 362 27.49 -8.41 5.36
N ASP A 363 28.45 -7.55 4.97
CA ASP A 363 29.31 -6.79 5.88
C ASP A 363 28.65 -5.50 6.43
N LEU A 364 27.51 -5.06 5.88
CA LEU A 364 26.74 -3.94 6.43
C LEU A 364 25.92 -4.44 7.63
N LYS A 365 26.22 -3.90 8.82
CA LYS A 365 25.55 -4.18 10.09
C LYS A 365 24.79 -2.97 10.62
N GLY A 366 24.00 -3.17 11.67
CA GLY A 366 23.25 -2.07 12.32
C GLY A 366 21.97 -1.65 11.59
N PHE A 367 21.62 -2.28 10.49
CA PHE A 367 20.39 -2.00 9.76
C PHE A 367 19.17 -2.41 10.62
N LYS A 368 18.24 -1.47 10.84
CA LYS A 368 17.01 -1.73 11.58
C LYS A 368 15.80 -1.74 10.66
N PHE A 369 15.19 -2.90 10.54
CA PHE A 369 14.00 -3.09 9.74
C PHE A 369 12.77 -2.53 10.43
N ASN A 370 12.03 -1.68 9.75
CA ASN A 370 10.64 -1.40 10.10
C ASN A 370 9.74 -2.33 9.28
N LYS A 371 9.25 -3.38 9.91
CA LYS A 371 8.41 -4.40 9.23
C LYS A 371 7.03 -3.88 8.83
N ASN A 372 6.60 -2.76 9.39
CA ASN A 372 5.29 -2.18 9.17
C ASN A 372 5.28 -1.11 8.07
N THR A 373 6.45 -0.62 7.66
CA THR A 373 6.56 0.43 6.65
C THR A 373 7.72 0.14 5.70
N SER A 374 7.83 0.91 4.61
CA SER A 374 9.00 0.90 3.74
C SER A 374 10.12 1.82 4.22
N PHE A 375 9.97 2.45 5.39
CA PHE A 375 10.94 3.38 5.95
C PHE A 375 11.78 2.67 7.01
N HIS A 376 13.03 2.42 6.70
CA HIS A 376 13.97 1.73 7.58
C HIS A 376 14.92 2.73 8.23
N TYR A 377 15.46 2.37 9.40
CA TYR A 377 16.42 3.21 10.07
C TYR A 377 17.85 2.77 9.72
N LEU A 378 18.59 3.67 9.09
CA LEU A 378 19.96 3.45 8.61
C LEU A 378 21.03 4.10 9.49
N GLY A 379 20.64 4.87 10.52
CA GLY A 379 21.55 5.65 11.33
C GLY A 379 22.61 4.85 12.09
N ASP A 380 22.30 3.61 12.46
CA ASP A 380 23.21 2.74 13.20
C ASP A 380 24.09 1.86 12.28
N CYS A 381 23.96 2.02 10.95
CA CYS A 381 24.71 1.20 10.01
C CYS A 381 26.22 1.44 10.08
N TYR A 382 26.97 0.35 9.98
CA TYR A 382 28.44 0.35 9.91
C TYR A 382 28.92 -0.88 9.13
N TYR A 383 30.16 -0.83 8.64
CA TYR A 383 30.80 -1.99 8.00
C TYR A 383 31.57 -2.81 9.02
N GLU A 384 31.30 -4.09 9.07
CA GLU A 384 32.12 -5.05 9.81
C GLU A 384 33.43 -5.28 9.04
N LYS A 385 34.58 -5.14 9.75
CA LYS A 385 35.91 -5.29 9.15
C LYS A 385 36.33 -6.75 9.10
#